data_fccff986592bfbf238ed253ae661a969
#
_entry.id   fccff986592bfbf238ed253ae661a969
#
_cell.length_a   1.000
_cell.length_b   1.000
_cell.length_c   1.000
_cell.angle_alpha   90.00
_cell.angle_beta   90.00
_cell.angle_gamma   90.00
#
_symmetry.space_group_name_H-M   'P 1'
#
loop_
_entity.id
_entity.type
_entity.pdbx_description
1 polymer ?
#
loop_
_entity_poly.entity_id
_entity_poly.type
_entity_poly.pdbx_seq_one_letter_code
_entity_poly.pdbx_strand_id
1 'polypeptide(L)'
;MLCLPGYAAAGEKTVYGLNEYASLNGINLEVAAKLDTGAKTASLSARDIKRFKRNGESWVRFYLAIDAAHSHPIERPLARVSKIKRRAGDYDPEAGKKYTARPVIELDICMGSALRSIEVNLTDRSAFQYPLLIGSEALKRFDALVDPSLKYAAGKPACATDAHTAE
;
A
#
# COMPACT_ATOMS: atom_id res chain seq x y z
N MET A 1 -51.23 -2.33 -4.89
CA MET A 1 -50.01 -1.53 -4.59
C MET A 1 -48.82 -2.48 -4.52
N LEU A 2 -48.10 -2.65 -5.64
CA LEU A 2 -46.96 -3.55 -5.71
C LEU A 2 -45.70 -2.78 -5.26
N CYS A 3 -45.14 -3.14 -4.11
CA CYS A 3 -43.78 -2.74 -3.74
C CYS A 3 -42.77 -3.53 -4.56
N LEU A 4 -42.10 -2.89 -5.50
CA LEU A 4 -40.92 -3.44 -6.14
C LEU A 4 -39.75 -3.40 -5.14
N PRO A 5 -39.05 -4.51 -4.89
CA PRO A 5 -37.85 -4.47 -4.07
C PRO A 5 -36.79 -3.64 -4.79
N GLY A 6 -36.32 -2.58 -4.14
CA GLY A 6 -35.21 -1.79 -4.62
C GLY A 6 -33.95 -2.68 -4.67
N TYR A 7 -33.47 -2.96 -5.86
CA TYR A 7 -32.13 -3.53 -6.04
C TYR A 7 -31.12 -2.46 -5.58
N ALA A 8 -30.48 -2.71 -4.45
CA ALA A 8 -29.28 -1.96 -4.12
C ALA A 8 -28.23 -2.29 -5.20
N ALA A 9 -27.90 -1.31 -6.02
CA ALA A 9 -26.82 -1.45 -6.99
C ALA A 9 -25.54 -1.74 -6.21
N ALA A 10 -24.95 -2.95 -6.41
CA ALA A 10 -23.60 -3.24 -5.97
C ALA A 10 -22.69 -2.21 -6.65
N GLY A 11 -21.78 -1.54 -5.88
CA GLY A 11 -20.82 -0.58 -6.42
C GLY A 11 -20.08 -1.17 -7.62
N GLU A 12 -19.85 -0.36 -8.64
CA GLU A 12 -19.13 -0.80 -9.84
C GLU A 12 -17.72 -1.28 -9.48
N LYS A 13 -17.36 -2.47 -9.95
CA LYS A 13 -16.01 -3.02 -9.84
C LYS A 13 -15.15 -2.49 -10.97
N THR A 14 -13.89 -2.20 -10.64
CA THR A 14 -12.87 -1.84 -11.63
C THR A 14 -11.97 -3.04 -11.89
N VAL A 15 -11.74 -3.37 -13.16
CA VAL A 15 -10.79 -4.40 -13.55
C VAL A 15 -9.40 -3.80 -13.58
N TYR A 16 -8.52 -4.36 -12.77
CA TYR A 16 -7.09 -4.07 -12.75
C TYR A 16 -6.29 -5.27 -13.25
N GLY A 17 -5.09 -5.01 -13.76
CA GLY A 17 -4.15 -6.07 -14.11
C GLY A 17 -3.39 -6.62 -12.92
N LEU A 18 -2.55 -7.61 -13.16
CA LEU A 18 -1.64 -8.16 -12.16
C LEU A 18 -0.67 -7.10 -11.62
N ASN A 19 -0.29 -6.16 -12.46
CA ASN A 19 0.54 -5.01 -12.16
C ASN A 19 -0.17 -3.73 -12.58
N GLU A 20 -0.03 -2.68 -11.78
CA GLU A 20 -0.59 -1.36 -12.07
C GLU A 20 0.39 -0.27 -11.68
N TYR A 21 0.29 0.89 -12.33
CA TYR A 21 0.92 2.11 -11.84
C TYR A 21 0.13 2.66 -10.67
N ALA A 22 0.82 3.05 -9.63
CA ALA A 22 0.24 3.65 -8.44
C ALA A 22 0.96 4.96 -8.11
N SER A 23 0.21 6.01 -7.88
CA SER A 23 0.75 7.27 -7.37
C SER A 23 0.59 7.32 -5.86
N LEU A 24 1.69 7.58 -5.17
CA LEU A 24 1.73 7.75 -3.72
C LEU A 24 1.51 9.23 -3.42
N ASN A 25 0.29 9.61 -3.07
CA ASN A 25 -0.05 10.98 -2.72
C ASN A 25 0.65 11.38 -1.41
N GLY A 26 1.10 12.62 -1.35
CA GLY A 26 1.86 13.13 -0.22
C GLY A 26 3.36 12.79 -0.25
N ILE A 27 3.78 11.89 -1.13
CA ILE A 27 5.19 11.60 -1.43
C ILE A 27 5.53 12.06 -2.86
N ASN A 28 4.52 12.28 -3.70
CA ASN A 28 4.61 12.69 -5.10
C ASN A 28 5.45 11.73 -5.95
N LEU A 29 5.20 10.45 -5.82
CA LEU A 29 5.93 9.41 -6.52
C LEU A 29 4.97 8.43 -7.18
N GLU A 30 5.25 8.10 -8.44
CA GLU A 30 4.61 7.01 -9.15
C GLU A 30 5.51 5.76 -9.12
N VAL A 31 4.92 4.63 -8.77
CA VAL A 31 5.62 3.33 -8.71
C VAL A 31 4.80 2.26 -9.41
N ALA A 32 5.46 1.20 -9.86
CA ALA A 32 4.78 -0.02 -10.28
C ALA A 32 4.41 -0.85 -9.04
N ALA A 33 3.17 -1.30 -9.00
CA ALA A 33 2.63 -2.13 -7.94
C ALA A 33 2.27 -3.53 -8.44
N LYS A 34 2.46 -4.53 -7.61
CA LYS A 34 1.90 -5.87 -7.79
C LYS A 34 0.60 -5.99 -7.00
N LEU A 35 -0.46 -6.41 -7.68
CA LEU A 35 -1.75 -6.69 -7.05
C LEU A 35 -1.78 -8.17 -6.66
N ASP A 36 -1.87 -8.44 -5.35
CA ASP A 36 -1.73 -9.79 -4.81
C ASP A 36 -2.93 -10.13 -3.92
N THR A 37 -3.87 -10.87 -4.49
CA THR A 37 -5.09 -11.31 -3.78
C THR A 37 -4.79 -12.33 -2.67
N GLY A 38 -3.64 -12.97 -2.71
CA GLY A 38 -3.19 -13.93 -1.70
C GLY A 38 -2.50 -13.28 -0.49
N ALA A 39 -2.04 -12.03 -0.61
CA ALA A 39 -1.52 -11.27 0.50
C ALA A 39 -2.64 -10.50 1.20
N LYS A 40 -2.65 -10.48 2.53
CA LYS A 40 -3.67 -9.75 3.29
C LYS A 40 -3.41 -8.24 3.26
N THR A 41 -2.17 -7.82 3.51
CA THR A 41 -1.79 -6.41 3.71
C THR A 41 -1.00 -5.87 2.52
N ALA A 42 -1.06 -4.56 2.31
CA ALA A 42 -0.18 -3.87 1.39
C ALA A 42 1.20 -3.63 2.01
N SER A 43 2.22 -3.50 1.17
CA SER A 43 3.61 -3.36 1.60
C SER A 43 4.37 -2.42 0.67
N LEU A 44 5.09 -1.47 1.26
CA LEU A 44 5.93 -0.49 0.56
C LEU A 44 7.40 -0.73 0.88
N SER A 45 8.25 -0.67 -0.14
CA SER A 45 9.69 -0.83 0.02
C SER A 45 10.31 0.37 0.73
N ALA A 46 10.86 0.11 1.90
CA ALA A 46 11.47 1.11 2.75
C ALA A 46 12.73 0.57 3.43
N ARG A 47 13.69 1.45 3.69
CA ARG A 47 14.93 1.15 4.41
C ARG A 47 15.17 2.16 5.53
N ASP A 48 16.07 1.84 6.43
CA ASP A 48 16.43 2.68 7.58
C ASP A 48 15.21 3.10 8.41
N ILE A 49 14.33 2.15 8.65
CA ILE A 49 13.04 2.35 9.30
C ILE A 49 13.24 2.55 10.81
N LYS A 50 12.87 3.72 11.33
CA LYS A 50 12.99 4.06 12.75
C LYS A 50 11.69 4.62 13.29
N ARG A 51 11.22 4.04 14.40
CA ARG A 51 10.09 4.56 15.16
C ARG A 51 10.57 5.59 16.19
N PHE A 52 9.82 6.64 16.38
CA PHE A 52 10.10 7.68 17.36
C PHE A 52 8.82 8.32 17.90
N LYS A 53 8.94 9.19 18.89
CA LYS A 53 7.84 9.95 19.46
C LYS A 53 7.95 11.42 19.03
N ARG A 54 6.81 12.00 18.70
CA ARG A 54 6.64 13.43 18.45
C ARG A 54 5.40 13.91 19.18
N ASN A 55 5.59 14.82 20.14
CA ASN A 55 4.50 15.33 21.00
C ASN A 55 3.64 14.20 21.63
N GLY A 56 4.30 13.14 22.09
CA GLY A 56 3.63 11.97 22.69
C GLY A 56 3.02 10.97 21.69
N GLU A 57 2.95 11.30 20.42
CA GLU A 57 2.43 10.40 19.37
C GLU A 57 3.54 9.57 18.73
N SER A 58 3.18 8.37 18.31
CA SER A 58 4.11 7.48 17.62
C SER A 58 4.24 7.83 16.15
N TRP A 59 5.46 7.97 15.69
CA TRP A 59 5.83 8.28 14.32
C TRP A 59 6.84 7.28 13.80
N VAL A 60 6.99 7.20 12.48
CA VAL A 60 8.02 6.44 11.81
C VAL A 60 8.72 7.29 10.77
N ARG A 61 10.05 7.18 10.73
CA ARG A 61 10.92 7.76 9.72
C ARG A 61 11.54 6.65 8.90
N PHE A 62 11.57 6.82 7.60
CA PHE A 62 12.11 5.85 6.68
C PHE A 62 12.58 6.52 5.38
N TYR A 63 13.34 5.78 4.59
CA TYR A 63 13.67 6.13 3.21
C TYR A 63 12.99 5.13 2.27
N LEU A 64 12.56 5.60 1.09
CA LEU A 64 12.10 4.69 0.07
C LEU A 64 13.27 3.84 -0.46
N ALA A 65 13.11 2.53 -0.48
CA ALA A 65 14.10 1.59 -0.99
C ALA A 65 13.75 1.21 -2.43
N ILE A 66 13.79 2.19 -3.33
CA ILE A 66 13.46 2.05 -4.76
C ILE A 66 14.71 2.24 -5.60
N ASP A 67 15.42 3.34 -5.40
CA ASP A 67 16.68 3.66 -6.06
C ASP A 67 17.49 4.68 -5.24
N ALA A 68 18.67 5.03 -5.72
CA ALA A 68 19.55 5.99 -5.05
C ALA A 68 19.03 7.44 -5.09
N ALA A 69 18.10 7.78 -5.97
CA ALA A 69 17.53 9.13 -6.07
C ALA A 69 16.59 9.44 -4.90
N HIS A 70 16.04 8.42 -4.24
CA HIS A 70 15.13 8.56 -3.09
C HIS A 70 15.89 8.56 -1.77
N SER A 71 16.77 9.56 -1.60
CA SER A 71 17.65 9.70 -0.43
C SER A 71 17.10 10.62 0.66
N HIS A 72 15.89 11.18 0.48
CA HIS A 72 15.24 12.03 1.48
C HIS A 72 14.41 11.21 2.46
N PRO A 73 14.52 11.48 3.77
CA PRO A 73 13.70 10.80 4.76
C PRO A 73 12.23 11.23 4.66
N ILE A 74 11.36 10.25 4.86
CA ILE A 74 9.92 10.45 4.94
C ILE A 74 9.51 10.17 6.38
N GLU A 75 8.70 11.04 6.96
CA GLU A 75 8.14 10.88 8.28
C GLU A 75 6.62 10.85 8.21
N ARG A 76 6.02 9.86 8.87
CA ARG A 76 4.56 9.67 8.92
C ARG A 76 4.13 9.23 10.31
N PRO A 77 2.92 9.59 10.74
CA PRO A 77 2.32 8.99 11.91
C PRO A 77 2.27 7.47 11.77
N LEU A 78 2.58 6.77 12.86
CA LEU A 78 2.49 5.33 12.92
C LEU A 78 1.02 4.94 13.18
N ALA A 79 0.42 4.18 12.26
CA ALA A 79 -0.93 3.66 12.46
C ALA A 79 -0.95 2.49 13.45
N ARG A 80 -0.05 1.53 13.28
CA ARG A 80 0.13 0.37 14.14
C ARG A 80 1.42 -0.38 13.81
N VAL A 81 1.72 -1.42 14.56
CA VAL A 81 2.80 -2.36 14.25
C VAL A 81 2.17 -3.70 13.89
N SER A 82 2.44 -4.17 12.69
CA SER A 82 2.00 -5.47 12.20
C SER A 82 3.02 -6.54 12.56
N LYS A 83 2.54 -7.70 13.03
CA LYS A 83 3.36 -8.88 13.26
C LYS A 83 3.13 -9.86 12.11
N ILE A 84 4.16 -10.05 11.29
CA ILE A 84 4.09 -10.97 10.16
C ILE A 84 4.80 -12.26 10.53
N LYS A 85 4.07 -13.37 10.42
CA LYS A 85 4.62 -14.69 10.68
C LYS A 85 5.69 -15.01 9.63
N ARG A 86 6.87 -15.41 10.09
CA ARG A 86 7.93 -15.87 9.20
C ARG A 86 7.53 -17.19 8.53
N ARG A 87 7.89 -17.36 7.27
CA ARG A 87 7.75 -18.65 6.59
C ARG A 87 8.71 -19.65 7.23
N ALA A 88 8.38 -20.95 7.14
CA ALA A 88 9.17 -22.01 7.75
C ALA A 88 10.66 -22.04 7.32
N GLY A 89 10.98 -21.55 6.09
CA GLY A 89 12.34 -21.44 5.61
C GLY A 89 13.14 -20.23 6.11
N ASP A 90 12.46 -19.22 6.68
CA ASP A 90 13.07 -17.99 7.17
C ASP A 90 13.21 -18.00 8.71
N TYR A 91 12.92 -19.14 9.33
CA TYR A 91 12.98 -19.30 10.78
C TYR A 91 14.43 -19.54 11.20
N ASP A 92 14.99 -18.56 11.93
CA ASP A 92 16.23 -18.71 12.67
C ASP A 92 15.92 -19.17 14.10
N PRO A 93 16.24 -20.44 14.46
CA PRO A 93 15.97 -20.97 15.80
C PRO A 93 16.73 -20.22 16.91
N GLU A 94 17.88 -19.65 16.60
CA GLU A 94 18.72 -18.92 17.56
C GLU A 94 18.16 -17.54 17.89
N ALA A 95 17.46 -16.89 16.93
CA ALA A 95 16.84 -15.59 17.15
C ALA A 95 15.53 -15.65 17.93
N GLY A 96 14.91 -16.83 18.10
CA GLY A 96 13.69 -17.05 18.88
C GLY A 96 12.43 -16.30 18.42
N LYS A 97 12.51 -15.55 17.30
CA LYS A 97 11.44 -14.67 16.82
C LYS A 97 10.63 -15.34 15.72
N LYS A 98 9.43 -15.78 16.07
CA LYS A 98 8.47 -16.33 15.09
C LYS A 98 7.83 -15.28 14.18
N TYR A 99 7.98 -14.00 14.48
CA TYR A 99 7.32 -12.90 13.79
C TYR A 99 8.32 -11.79 13.49
N THR A 100 8.11 -11.15 12.33
CA THR A 100 8.75 -9.87 11.99
C THR A 100 7.76 -8.75 12.28
N ALA A 101 8.15 -7.78 13.10
CA ALA A 101 7.37 -6.58 13.35
C ALA A 101 7.60 -5.56 12.22
N ARG A 102 6.53 -5.08 11.60
CA ARG A 102 6.60 -4.04 10.56
C ARG A 102 5.75 -2.85 10.97
N PRO A 103 6.31 -1.64 10.95
CA PRO A 103 5.51 -0.43 11.08
C PRO A 103 4.50 -0.32 9.95
N VAL A 104 3.31 0.16 10.27
CA VAL A 104 2.22 0.40 9.33
C VAL A 104 1.89 1.88 9.35
N ILE A 105 1.81 2.45 8.15
CA ILE A 105 1.37 3.82 7.94
C ILE A 105 0.14 3.85 7.03
N GLU A 106 -0.58 4.94 7.06
CA GLU A 106 -1.67 5.21 6.13
C GLU A 106 -1.16 6.07 4.98
N LEU A 107 -1.46 5.69 3.74
CA LEU A 107 -1.12 6.43 2.53
C LEU A 107 -2.32 6.54 1.61
N ASP A 108 -2.46 7.71 1.00
CA ASP A 108 -3.38 7.90 -0.10
C ASP A 108 -2.73 7.43 -1.40
N ILE A 109 -3.33 6.43 -2.02
CA ILE A 109 -2.83 5.81 -3.24
C ILE A 109 -3.86 5.97 -4.35
N CYS A 110 -3.38 6.45 -5.50
CA CYS A 110 -4.14 6.57 -6.73
C CYS A 110 -3.78 5.45 -7.69
N MET A 111 -4.76 4.66 -8.13
CA MET A 111 -4.66 3.73 -9.25
C MET A 111 -5.77 4.02 -10.26
N GLY A 112 -5.42 4.21 -11.53
CA GLY A 112 -6.39 4.72 -12.51
C GLY A 112 -6.96 6.06 -12.07
N SER A 113 -8.27 6.14 -11.90
CA SER A 113 -8.97 7.33 -11.40
C SER A 113 -9.44 7.21 -9.95
N ALA A 114 -9.09 6.12 -9.26
CA ALA A 114 -9.51 5.86 -7.89
C ALA A 114 -8.42 6.25 -6.89
N LEU A 115 -8.73 7.17 -5.99
CA LEU A 115 -7.90 7.56 -4.85
C LEU A 115 -8.46 6.92 -3.59
N ARG A 116 -7.63 6.15 -2.89
CA ARG A 116 -8.02 5.50 -1.62
C ARG A 116 -6.93 5.63 -0.59
N SER A 117 -7.34 5.87 0.65
CA SER A 117 -6.46 5.78 1.81
C SER A 117 -6.36 4.33 2.26
N ILE A 118 -5.14 3.80 2.26
CA ILE A 118 -4.86 2.41 2.62
C ILE A 118 -3.72 2.30 3.61
N GLU A 119 -3.75 1.26 4.44
CA GLU A 119 -2.64 0.91 5.28
C GLU A 119 -1.57 0.15 4.48
N VAL A 120 -0.32 0.56 4.63
CA VAL A 120 0.84 -0.14 4.09
C VAL A 120 1.84 -0.45 5.19
N ASN A 121 2.35 -1.68 5.23
CA ASN A 121 3.49 -1.98 6.08
C ASN A 121 4.80 -1.61 5.38
N LEU A 122 5.79 -1.22 6.17
CA LEU A 122 7.11 -0.83 5.70
C LEU A 122 8.10 -1.97 5.86
N THR A 123 8.75 -2.36 4.78
CA THR A 123 9.79 -3.38 4.78
C THR A 123 10.68 -3.20 3.55
N ASP A 124 11.90 -3.67 3.63
CA ASP A 124 12.79 -3.66 2.47
C ASP A 124 12.33 -4.69 1.45
N ARG A 125 11.94 -4.20 0.28
CA ARG A 125 11.51 -5.00 -0.87
C ARG A 125 12.49 -4.88 -2.03
N SER A 126 13.72 -4.40 -1.80
CA SER A 126 14.72 -4.20 -2.85
C SER A 126 15.08 -5.49 -3.60
N ALA A 127 14.93 -6.66 -2.96
CA ALA A 127 15.07 -7.96 -3.61
C ALA A 127 13.86 -8.39 -4.46
N PHE A 128 12.75 -7.64 -4.41
CA PHE A 128 11.54 -7.92 -5.19
C PHE A 128 11.45 -6.99 -6.39
N GLN A 129 10.79 -7.46 -7.45
CA GLN A 129 10.63 -6.69 -8.69
C GLN A 129 9.80 -5.42 -8.52
N TYR A 130 8.83 -5.44 -7.59
CA TYR A 130 7.89 -4.33 -7.39
C TYR A 130 8.08 -3.70 -6.00
N PRO A 131 8.26 -2.37 -5.95
CA PRO A 131 8.43 -1.67 -4.67
C PRO A 131 7.15 -1.57 -3.84
N LEU A 132 5.99 -1.74 -4.48
CA LEU A 132 4.69 -1.71 -3.83
C LEU A 132 3.93 -3.01 -4.12
N LEU A 133 3.37 -3.61 -3.07
CA LEU A 133 2.44 -4.71 -3.16
C LEU A 133 1.09 -4.26 -2.60
N ILE A 134 0.03 -4.49 -3.34
CA ILE A 134 -1.34 -4.19 -2.92
C ILE A 134 -2.02 -5.50 -2.55
N GLY A 135 -2.27 -5.69 -1.26
CA GLY A 135 -2.92 -6.89 -0.74
C GLY A 135 -4.44 -6.81 -0.75
N SER A 136 -5.09 -7.89 -0.34
CA SER A 136 -6.55 -8.07 -0.44
C SER A 136 -7.35 -7.02 0.31
N GLU A 137 -6.90 -6.56 1.48
CA GLU A 137 -7.60 -5.54 2.25
C GLU A 137 -7.64 -4.19 1.51
N ALA A 138 -6.54 -3.81 0.87
CA ALA A 138 -6.50 -2.61 0.04
C ALA A 138 -7.28 -2.78 -1.26
N LEU A 139 -7.19 -3.94 -1.92
CA LEU A 139 -7.93 -4.25 -3.14
C LEU A 139 -9.45 -4.12 -2.94
N LYS A 140 -9.96 -4.52 -1.77
CA LYS A 140 -11.37 -4.32 -1.40
C LYS A 140 -11.75 -2.85 -1.38
N ARG A 141 -10.89 -1.98 -0.88
CA ARG A 141 -11.12 -0.52 -0.86
C ARG A 141 -11.15 0.10 -2.26
N PHE A 142 -10.42 -0.49 -3.20
CA PHE A 142 -10.43 -0.11 -4.61
C PHE A 142 -11.58 -0.72 -5.42
N ASP A 143 -12.46 -1.50 -4.80
CA ASP A 143 -13.48 -2.27 -5.51
C ASP A 143 -12.90 -3.07 -6.68
N ALA A 144 -11.73 -3.66 -6.47
CA ALA A 144 -10.91 -4.23 -7.50
C ALA A 144 -11.34 -5.65 -7.88
N LEU A 145 -11.36 -5.91 -9.18
CA LEU A 145 -11.22 -7.24 -9.77
C LEU A 145 -9.84 -7.33 -10.39
N VAL A 146 -9.09 -8.38 -10.09
CA VAL A 146 -7.74 -8.56 -10.64
C VAL A 146 -7.79 -9.60 -11.74
N ASP A 147 -7.46 -9.17 -12.96
CA ASP A 147 -7.26 -10.07 -14.09
C ASP A 147 -5.76 -10.31 -14.29
N PRO A 148 -5.25 -11.51 -13.95
CA PRO A 148 -3.82 -11.80 -14.02
C PRO A 148 -3.27 -11.87 -15.45
N SER A 149 -4.14 -11.90 -16.46
CA SER A 149 -3.72 -11.84 -17.86
C SER A 149 -3.36 -10.44 -18.34
N LEU A 150 -3.76 -9.40 -17.58
CA LEU A 150 -3.55 -8.00 -17.90
C LEU A 150 -2.41 -7.39 -17.07
N LYS A 151 -1.78 -6.36 -17.65
CA LYS A 151 -0.81 -5.50 -16.97
C LYS A 151 -1.13 -4.06 -17.31
N TYR A 152 -1.08 -3.20 -16.29
CA TYR A 152 -1.31 -1.75 -16.43
C TYR A 152 -2.64 -1.41 -17.14
N ALA A 153 -3.68 -2.18 -16.81
CA ALA A 153 -4.99 -2.04 -17.43
C ALA A 153 -5.67 -0.70 -17.12
N ALA A 154 -5.40 -0.12 -15.95
CA ALA A 154 -5.93 1.18 -15.55
C ALA A 154 -5.14 2.38 -16.12
N GLY A 155 -3.97 2.12 -16.73
CA GLY A 155 -3.10 3.17 -17.27
C GLY A 155 -2.42 4.00 -16.18
N LYS A 156 -1.94 5.19 -16.57
CA LYS A 156 -1.32 6.13 -15.65
C LYS A 156 -2.33 6.66 -14.64
N PRO A 157 -1.94 6.82 -13.34
CA PRO A 157 -2.82 7.39 -12.33
C PRO A 157 -3.29 8.80 -12.71
N ALA A 158 -4.57 9.04 -12.63
CA ALA A 158 -5.23 10.30 -12.98
C ALA A 158 -6.32 10.65 -11.97
N CYS A 159 -5.98 10.68 -10.69
CA CYS A 159 -6.87 11.15 -9.65
C CYS A 159 -6.86 12.67 -9.58
N ALA A 160 -8.05 13.27 -9.30
CA ALA A 160 -8.11 14.66 -8.95
C ALA A 160 -7.23 14.89 -7.70
N THR A 161 -6.20 15.71 -7.85
CA THR A 161 -5.51 16.29 -6.70
C THR A 161 -6.50 17.29 -6.11
N ASP A 162 -6.98 17.01 -4.90
CA ASP A 162 -7.57 18.07 -4.09
C ASP A 162 -6.45 19.09 -3.89
N ALA A 163 -6.50 20.16 -4.70
CA ALA A 163 -5.67 21.31 -4.49
C ALA A 163 -6.16 22.02 -3.22
N HIS A 164 -5.83 21.49 -2.06
CA HIS A 164 -5.71 22.31 -0.88
C HIS A 164 -4.45 23.14 -1.06
N THR A 165 -4.60 24.22 -1.81
CA THR A 165 -3.77 25.39 -1.66
C THR A 165 -3.87 25.79 -0.20
N ALA A 166 -2.85 25.44 0.57
CA ALA A 166 -2.59 26.14 1.82
C ALA A 166 -2.21 27.58 1.43
N GLU A 167 -3.08 28.54 1.76
CA GLU A 167 -2.67 29.91 1.95
C GLU A 167 -1.79 30.03 3.21
#